data_e73971d4956ffedd18ac979c845ca0e3
#
_entry.id   e73971d4956ffedd18ac979c845ca0e3
#
_cell.length_a   1.000
_cell.length_b   1.000
_cell.length_c   1.000
_cell.angle_alpha   90.00
_cell.angle_beta   90.00
_cell.angle_gamma   90.00
#
_symmetry.space_group_name_H-M   'P 1'
#
loop_
_entity.id
_entity.type
_entity.pdbx_description
1 polymer ?
#
loop_
_entity_poly.entity_id
_entity_poly.type
_entity_poly.pdbx_seq_one_letter_code
_entity_poly.pdbx_strand_id
1 'polypeptide(L)'
;MCIKKVSHFLLFLFFTSSLISQEIKKGPVYNYARQIVDTLASESMHGRGYVNGGDSIAANYLRSEFNKFGLKSFTGDYYQRFSFPVNTFPGRMSLNVDGKELAPGKDYIAFHWNPTASGKYATVLADDKLVQNKRKFKKFRRQNFSNKIIIVNDTGKQTTELYDLLGNSLNAKAIISLQNKLTWSVAQKQNDRSLFEVVRTSIHDPKEISFDVEAEILPAHKTQNVIGYVQGSEYPDSFIVYTAHYDHLGQMGDKTYFPGANDNASGCAMLLNLAKYYSSPEHHPNYSIVFIAFCGEEVGLLGSNYYCEHPFFPMKNIRFLLNMDIMGTGEEGITVVNGTLFKKEFDKLKEINTQNNYIKDVKIRGKAANSDHYFFSEKGVRACFMYTMGGIKAYHDIYDRAETLPLNEFENLFKLITDFGDYLQH
;
A
#
# COMPACT_ATOMS: atom_id res chain seq x y z
N MET A 1 14.85 79.50 -34.65
CA MET A 1 13.72 78.95 -33.92
C MET A 1 14.08 77.49 -33.56
N CYS A 2 14.53 77.29 -32.34
CA CYS A 2 15.18 76.03 -31.89
C CYS A 2 14.21 75.32 -31.02
N ILE A 3 13.73 74.16 -31.46
CA ILE A 3 12.79 73.31 -30.68
C ILE A 3 13.63 72.31 -29.88
N LYS A 4 13.63 72.46 -28.55
CA LYS A 4 14.23 71.49 -27.61
C LYS A 4 13.34 70.27 -27.50
N LYS A 5 13.86 69.06 -27.80
CA LYS A 5 13.25 67.77 -27.47
C LYS A 5 13.56 67.44 -25.99
N VAL A 6 12.51 67.35 -25.20
CA VAL A 6 12.59 66.79 -23.82
C VAL A 6 12.37 65.28 -23.89
N SER A 7 13.43 64.55 -23.54
CA SER A 7 13.38 63.09 -23.45
C SER A 7 12.92 62.66 -22.03
N HIS A 8 11.77 62.00 -21.91
CA HIS A 8 11.30 61.47 -20.66
C HIS A 8 11.89 60.08 -20.50
N PHE A 9 12.76 59.91 -19.52
CA PHE A 9 13.31 58.64 -19.11
C PHE A 9 12.33 58.01 -18.07
N LEU A 10 11.55 57.02 -18.49
CA LEU A 10 10.73 56.23 -17.57
C LEU A 10 11.63 55.18 -16.88
N LEU A 11 11.85 55.34 -15.59
CA LEU A 11 12.54 54.39 -14.72
C LEU A 11 11.55 53.31 -14.33
N PHE A 12 11.65 52.12 -14.95
CA PHE A 12 10.92 50.91 -14.50
C PHE A 12 11.62 50.33 -13.29
N LEU A 13 11.07 50.54 -12.11
CA LEU A 13 11.45 49.83 -10.89
C LEU A 13 10.85 48.40 -10.95
N PHE A 14 11.68 47.43 -11.26
CA PHE A 14 11.35 46.01 -11.05
C PHE A 14 11.35 45.71 -9.55
N PHE A 15 10.17 45.62 -8.94
CA PHE A 15 10.00 44.96 -7.63
C PHE A 15 10.10 43.45 -7.86
N THR A 16 11.28 42.89 -7.62
CA THR A 16 11.41 41.42 -7.41
C THR A 16 10.86 41.09 -6.02
N SER A 17 9.60 40.67 -5.98
CA SER A 17 9.06 40.04 -4.81
C SER A 17 9.74 38.66 -4.67
N SER A 18 10.78 38.59 -3.86
CA SER A 18 11.30 37.32 -3.35
C SER A 18 10.20 36.68 -2.52
N LEU A 19 9.52 35.69 -3.11
CA LEU A 19 8.74 34.71 -2.34
C LEU A 19 9.75 33.97 -1.47
N ILE A 20 9.98 34.45 -0.24
CA ILE A 20 10.59 33.68 0.81
C ILE A 20 9.54 32.59 1.13
N SER A 21 9.74 31.40 0.57
CA SER A 21 9.10 30.20 1.06
C SER A 21 9.51 30.08 2.53
N GLN A 22 8.62 30.45 3.45
CA GLN A 22 8.79 30.10 4.85
C GLN A 22 8.83 28.56 4.90
N GLU A 23 10.01 27.98 5.12
CA GLU A 23 10.11 26.58 5.54
C GLU A 23 9.24 26.46 6.79
N ILE A 24 8.09 25.81 6.63
CA ILE A 24 7.22 25.44 7.75
C ILE A 24 8.09 24.57 8.65
N LYS A 25 8.44 25.06 9.86
CA LYS A 25 9.16 24.28 10.85
C LYS A 25 8.34 23.04 11.16
N LYS A 26 8.75 21.91 10.60
CA LYS A 26 8.12 20.61 10.81
C LYS A 26 8.32 20.20 12.27
N GLY A 27 7.24 19.83 12.94
CA GLY A 27 7.24 19.49 14.36
C GLY A 27 7.80 18.10 14.67
N PRO A 28 7.86 17.72 15.95
CA PRO A 28 8.43 16.43 16.36
C PRO A 28 7.67 15.23 15.85
N VAL A 29 6.34 15.34 15.65
CA VAL A 29 5.48 14.28 15.09
C VAL A 29 5.87 14.02 13.64
N TYR A 30 6.00 15.07 12.81
CA TYR A 30 6.45 14.93 11.44
C TYR A 30 7.86 14.33 11.35
N ASN A 31 8.81 14.82 12.14
CA ASN A 31 10.19 14.37 12.08
C ASN A 31 10.32 12.88 12.42
N TYR A 32 9.57 12.43 13.44
CA TYR A 32 9.53 11.02 13.80
C TYR A 32 8.81 10.17 12.74
N ALA A 33 7.71 10.66 12.17
CA ALA A 33 7.03 9.99 11.06
C ALA A 33 7.96 9.83 9.84
N ARG A 34 8.71 10.88 9.49
CA ARG A 34 9.69 10.82 8.39
C ARG A 34 10.75 9.75 8.64
N GLN A 35 11.31 9.71 9.85
CA GLN A 35 12.29 8.69 10.24
C GLN A 35 11.73 7.26 10.10
N ILE A 36 10.47 7.04 10.51
CA ILE A 36 9.82 5.73 10.40
C ILE A 36 9.61 5.35 8.94
N VAL A 37 9.08 6.28 8.13
CA VAL A 37 8.84 6.03 6.70
C VAL A 37 10.16 5.77 5.97
N ASP A 38 11.19 6.57 6.21
CA ASP A 38 12.52 6.38 5.62
C ASP A 38 13.11 5.01 6.00
N THR A 39 12.87 4.55 7.23
CA THR A 39 13.32 3.24 7.71
C THR A 39 12.53 2.12 7.04
N LEU A 40 11.18 2.12 7.16
CA LEU A 40 10.35 1.02 6.70
C LEU A 40 10.30 0.89 5.17
N ALA A 41 10.44 2.00 4.42
CA ALA A 41 10.50 1.99 2.97
C ALA A 41 11.92 1.81 2.40
N SER A 42 12.94 1.63 3.26
CA SER A 42 14.32 1.43 2.82
C SER A 42 14.55 0.07 2.16
N GLU A 43 15.58 -0.01 1.34
CA GLU A 43 16.01 -1.25 0.68
C GLU A 43 16.30 -2.38 1.69
N SER A 44 16.85 -2.06 2.88
CA SER A 44 17.16 -3.03 3.93
C SER A 44 15.94 -3.73 4.53
N MET A 45 14.72 -3.20 4.30
CA MET A 45 13.46 -3.82 4.68
C MET A 45 12.91 -4.78 3.61
N HIS A 46 13.60 -4.93 2.48
CA HIS A 46 13.24 -5.85 1.40
C HIS A 46 11.76 -5.72 0.96
N GLY A 47 11.24 -4.46 0.96
CA GLY A 47 9.82 -4.19 0.69
C GLY A 47 8.87 -4.81 1.71
N ARG A 48 9.31 -5.12 2.91
CA ARG A 48 8.52 -5.68 4.04
C ARG A 48 7.68 -6.91 3.66
N GLY A 49 8.11 -7.63 2.61
CA GLY A 49 7.43 -8.83 2.13
C GLY A 49 8.12 -10.12 2.59
N TYR A 50 7.81 -11.21 1.92
CA TYR A 50 8.08 -12.56 2.37
C TYR A 50 9.37 -13.16 1.78
N VAL A 51 10.18 -12.35 1.13
CA VAL A 51 11.51 -12.67 0.63
C VAL A 51 12.54 -12.03 1.55
N ASN A 52 13.66 -12.72 1.79
CA ASN A 52 14.78 -12.24 2.63
C ASN A 52 14.36 -11.80 4.07
N GLY A 53 13.20 -12.27 4.55
CA GLY A 53 12.70 -11.96 5.88
C GLY A 53 12.26 -10.50 6.06
N GLY A 54 11.86 -9.81 4.99
CA GLY A 54 11.46 -8.40 5.02
C GLY A 54 10.36 -8.11 6.05
N ASP A 55 9.32 -8.95 6.12
CA ASP A 55 8.28 -8.88 7.13
C ASP A 55 8.83 -9.02 8.56
N SER A 56 9.74 -9.97 8.78
CA SER A 56 10.34 -10.21 10.10
C SER A 56 11.25 -9.06 10.54
N ILE A 57 11.99 -8.44 9.60
CA ILE A 57 12.85 -7.28 9.88
C ILE A 57 11.96 -6.10 10.31
N ALA A 58 10.88 -5.83 9.57
CA ALA A 58 9.93 -4.77 9.90
C ALA A 58 9.22 -5.02 11.24
N ALA A 59 8.79 -6.26 11.52
CA ALA A 59 8.20 -6.63 12.81
C ALA A 59 9.15 -6.39 13.98
N ASN A 60 10.43 -6.74 13.83
CA ASN A 60 11.45 -6.50 14.86
C ASN A 60 11.65 -5.00 15.10
N TYR A 61 11.64 -4.17 14.05
CA TYR A 61 11.71 -2.73 14.19
C TYR A 61 10.52 -2.19 15.00
N LEU A 62 9.28 -2.54 14.63
CA LEU A 62 8.07 -2.10 15.33
C LEU A 62 8.05 -2.57 16.79
N ARG A 63 8.43 -3.81 17.05
CA ARG A 63 8.59 -4.33 18.40
C ARG A 63 9.59 -3.51 19.21
N SER A 64 10.71 -3.13 18.62
CA SER A 64 11.73 -2.33 19.31
C SER A 64 11.19 -0.95 19.69
N GLU A 65 10.39 -0.33 18.82
CA GLU A 65 9.75 0.96 19.12
C GLU A 65 8.70 0.82 20.24
N PHE A 66 7.83 -0.21 20.21
CA PHE A 66 6.89 -0.47 21.31
C PHE A 66 7.61 -0.68 22.65
N ASN A 67 8.72 -1.42 22.65
CA ASN A 67 9.52 -1.63 23.85
C ASN A 67 10.15 -0.32 24.36
N LYS A 68 10.67 0.55 23.48
CA LYS A 68 11.22 1.88 23.84
C LYS A 68 10.18 2.76 24.50
N PHE A 69 8.92 2.68 24.08
CA PHE A 69 7.82 3.45 24.70
C PHE A 69 7.30 2.83 26.00
N GLY A 70 7.78 1.63 26.36
CA GLY A 70 7.34 0.94 27.57
C GLY A 70 5.92 0.37 27.46
N LEU A 71 5.43 0.08 26.26
CA LEU A 71 4.15 -0.58 26.07
C LEU A 71 4.15 -1.94 26.76
N LYS A 72 3.00 -2.35 27.29
CA LYS A 72 2.80 -3.70 27.79
C LYS A 72 2.56 -4.67 26.64
N SER A 73 2.92 -5.93 26.84
CA SER A 73 2.70 -7.02 25.90
C SER A 73 1.77 -8.08 26.49
N PHE A 74 0.89 -8.66 25.66
CA PHE A 74 0.05 -9.80 26.06
C PHE A 74 0.83 -11.13 26.07
N THR A 75 1.92 -11.21 25.30
CA THR A 75 2.69 -12.46 25.08
C THR A 75 4.11 -12.42 25.67
N GLY A 76 4.53 -11.26 26.18
CA GLY A 76 5.87 -11.02 26.68
C GLY A 76 6.88 -10.59 25.61
N ASP A 77 6.62 -10.88 24.32
CA ASP A 77 7.48 -10.52 23.19
C ASP A 77 6.80 -9.68 22.11
N TYR A 78 5.57 -9.22 22.35
CA TYR A 78 4.72 -8.43 21.46
C TYR A 78 4.20 -9.17 20.22
N TYR A 79 4.47 -10.45 20.02
CA TYR A 79 4.14 -11.18 18.82
C TYR A 79 2.92 -12.07 18.97
N GLN A 80 2.01 -11.99 18.00
CA GLN A 80 1.01 -13.01 17.73
C GLN A 80 1.40 -13.75 16.45
N ARG A 81 1.94 -14.96 16.59
CA ARG A 81 2.50 -15.74 15.48
C ARG A 81 1.43 -16.53 14.75
N PHE A 82 1.55 -16.56 13.42
CA PHE A 82 0.72 -17.38 12.54
C PHE A 82 1.49 -17.76 11.27
N SER A 83 0.84 -18.45 10.35
CA SER A 83 1.46 -18.84 9.08
C SER A 83 0.42 -18.93 7.97
N PHE A 84 0.87 -18.74 6.73
CA PHE A 84 0.05 -18.86 5.53
C PHE A 84 0.90 -19.25 4.30
N PRO A 85 0.29 -19.81 3.25
CA PRO A 85 0.99 -20.07 2.01
C PRO A 85 1.19 -18.75 1.25
N VAL A 86 2.36 -18.59 0.60
CA VAL A 86 2.65 -17.41 -0.24
C VAL A 86 3.58 -17.78 -1.39
N ASN A 87 3.29 -17.26 -2.59
CA ASN A 87 4.21 -17.34 -3.72
C ASN A 87 5.19 -16.17 -3.69
N THR A 88 6.46 -16.45 -3.88
CA THR A 88 7.57 -15.49 -3.80
C THR A 88 8.46 -15.57 -5.03
N PHE A 89 9.27 -14.53 -5.24
CA PHE A 89 10.22 -14.44 -6.36
C PHE A 89 11.62 -14.11 -5.82
N PRO A 90 12.31 -15.09 -5.19
CA PRO A 90 13.56 -14.83 -4.48
C PRO A 90 14.81 -14.75 -5.37
N GLY A 91 14.73 -15.21 -6.62
CA GLY A 91 15.88 -15.44 -7.47
C GLY A 91 15.86 -14.69 -8.79
N ARG A 92 16.22 -15.38 -9.86
CA ARG A 92 16.32 -14.77 -11.20
C ARG A 92 14.99 -14.19 -11.66
N MET A 93 15.09 -13.02 -12.28
CA MET A 93 13.96 -12.29 -12.84
C MET A 93 14.42 -11.56 -14.10
N SER A 94 14.18 -12.13 -15.27
CA SER A 94 14.52 -11.50 -16.55
C SER A 94 13.43 -11.64 -17.58
N LEU A 95 13.25 -10.63 -18.40
CA LEU A 95 12.39 -10.60 -19.57
C LEU A 95 13.12 -9.84 -20.67
N ASN A 96 13.40 -10.53 -21.80
CA ASN A 96 14.10 -9.94 -22.95
C ASN A 96 13.17 -9.94 -24.15
N VAL A 97 13.13 -8.83 -24.87
CA VAL A 97 12.31 -8.62 -26.07
C VAL A 97 13.23 -8.30 -27.24
N ASP A 98 13.28 -9.18 -28.25
CA ASP A 98 14.15 -9.07 -29.41
C ASP A 98 15.63 -8.80 -29.04
N GLY A 99 16.10 -9.43 -27.94
CA GLY A 99 17.46 -9.29 -27.40
C GLY A 99 17.69 -8.09 -26.46
N LYS A 100 16.68 -7.23 -26.25
CA LYS A 100 16.76 -6.12 -25.28
C LYS A 100 16.15 -6.57 -23.96
N GLU A 101 16.92 -6.44 -22.87
CA GLU A 101 16.44 -6.69 -21.52
C GLU A 101 15.53 -5.58 -21.04
N LEU A 102 14.40 -5.94 -20.44
CA LEU A 102 13.47 -5.04 -19.77
C LEU A 102 13.75 -5.00 -18.28
N ALA A 103 13.54 -3.84 -17.63
CA ALA A 103 13.75 -3.65 -16.22
C ALA A 103 12.52 -4.10 -15.40
N PRO A 104 12.67 -5.07 -14.46
CA PRO A 104 11.57 -5.51 -13.59
C PRO A 104 11.08 -4.37 -12.70
N GLY A 105 9.77 -4.32 -12.46
CA GLY A 105 9.09 -3.26 -11.70
C GLY A 105 8.87 -1.97 -12.49
N LYS A 106 9.71 -1.68 -13.48
CA LYS A 106 9.64 -0.48 -14.31
C LYS A 106 8.98 -0.74 -15.67
N ASP A 107 9.50 -1.71 -16.41
CA ASP A 107 9.04 -2.04 -17.76
C ASP A 107 8.07 -3.21 -17.75
N TYR A 108 8.19 -4.10 -16.77
CA TYR A 108 7.32 -5.26 -16.61
C TYR A 108 7.23 -5.71 -15.14
N ILE A 109 6.19 -6.50 -14.87
CA ILE A 109 6.07 -7.34 -13.67
C ILE A 109 5.74 -8.77 -14.06
N ALA A 110 6.27 -9.74 -13.31
CA ALA A 110 5.77 -11.10 -13.32
C ALA A 110 4.48 -11.16 -12.51
N PHE A 111 3.44 -11.79 -13.04
CA PHE A 111 2.18 -11.86 -12.32
C PHE A 111 2.35 -12.68 -11.03
N HIS A 112 1.71 -12.27 -9.95
CA HIS A 112 1.95 -12.73 -8.59
C HIS A 112 1.81 -14.24 -8.36
N TRP A 113 1.13 -14.98 -9.23
CA TRP A 113 1.03 -16.45 -9.16
C TRP A 113 1.99 -17.19 -10.10
N ASN A 114 2.88 -16.50 -10.82
CA ASN A 114 3.76 -17.17 -11.78
C ASN A 114 4.58 -18.28 -11.13
N PRO A 115 4.76 -19.42 -11.83
CA PRO A 115 5.68 -20.46 -11.41
C PRO A 115 7.11 -20.13 -11.83
N THR A 116 8.07 -20.89 -11.34
CA THR A 116 9.41 -20.97 -11.95
C THR A 116 9.27 -21.42 -13.41
N ALA A 117 9.75 -20.61 -14.32
CA ALA A 117 9.70 -20.92 -15.76
C ALA A 117 10.73 -20.13 -16.55
N SER A 118 11.24 -20.75 -17.63
CA SER A 118 12.18 -20.09 -18.54
C SER A 118 11.96 -20.56 -19.99
N GLY A 119 12.47 -19.78 -20.92
CA GLY A 119 12.48 -20.15 -22.32
C GLY A 119 12.50 -18.96 -23.26
N LYS A 120 12.54 -19.27 -24.57
CA LYS A 120 12.65 -18.31 -25.66
C LYS A 120 11.67 -18.71 -26.74
N TYR A 121 10.75 -17.82 -27.11
CA TYR A 121 9.62 -18.18 -27.99
C TYR A 121 9.25 -17.03 -28.93
N ALA A 122 8.77 -17.39 -30.10
CA ALA A 122 8.15 -16.45 -31.04
C ALA A 122 6.84 -15.91 -30.51
N THR A 123 6.52 -14.67 -30.83
CA THR A 123 5.34 -13.97 -30.37
C THR A 123 4.21 -13.96 -31.40
N VAL A 124 2.98 -13.79 -30.88
CA VAL A 124 1.78 -13.54 -31.68
C VAL A 124 0.92 -12.48 -30.97
N LEU A 125 0.57 -11.45 -31.74
CA LEU A 125 -0.27 -10.36 -31.21
C LEU A 125 -1.76 -10.72 -31.27
N ALA A 126 -2.47 -10.52 -30.18
CA ALA A 126 -3.92 -10.52 -30.08
C ALA A 126 -4.38 -9.14 -29.57
N ASP A 127 -4.99 -8.36 -30.46
CA ASP A 127 -5.48 -7.02 -30.18
C ASP A 127 -7.00 -6.89 -30.41
N ASP A 128 -7.56 -5.75 -30.06
CA ASP A 128 -8.96 -5.43 -30.27
C ASP A 128 -9.41 -5.61 -31.73
N LYS A 129 -8.54 -5.30 -32.71
CA LYS A 129 -8.88 -5.44 -34.12
C LYS A 129 -9.02 -6.89 -34.53
N LEU A 130 -8.17 -7.77 -33.98
CA LEU A 130 -8.28 -9.22 -34.20
C LEU A 130 -9.60 -9.75 -33.64
N VAL A 131 -9.94 -9.39 -32.41
CA VAL A 131 -11.13 -9.90 -31.69
C VAL A 131 -12.42 -9.41 -32.35
N GLN A 132 -12.49 -8.15 -32.76
CA GLN A 132 -13.65 -7.58 -33.47
C GLN A 132 -13.92 -8.29 -34.80
N ASN A 133 -12.93 -8.88 -35.45
CA ASN A 133 -13.11 -9.66 -36.67
C ASN A 133 -13.36 -11.14 -36.32
N LYS A 134 -14.61 -11.53 -36.11
CA LYS A 134 -15.01 -12.88 -35.72
C LYS A 134 -14.39 -14.00 -36.62
N ARG A 135 -14.26 -13.77 -37.94
CA ARG A 135 -13.64 -14.75 -38.87
C ARG A 135 -12.14 -14.89 -38.62
N LYS A 136 -11.41 -13.78 -38.46
CA LYS A 136 -9.98 -13.80 -38.16
C LYS A 136 -9.72 -14.38 -36.76
N PHE A 137 -10.51 -14.01 -35.75
CA PHE A 137 -10.38 -14.54 -34.40
C PHE A 137 -10.65 -16.05 -34.33
N LYS A 138 -11.69 -16.55 -35.05
CA LYS A 138 -11.95 -17.99 -35.20
C LYS A 138 -10.77 -18.73 -35.83
N LYS A 139 -10.10 -18.15 -36.86
CA LYS A 139 -8.90 -18.72 -37.47
C LYS A 139 -7.71 -18.67 -36.51
N PHE A 140 -7.54 -17.57 -35.73
CA PHE A 140 -6.51 -17.43 -34.74
C PHE A 140 -6.63 -18.51 -33.66
N ARG A 141 -7.79 -18.73 -33.06
CA ARG A 141 -8.03 -19.76 -32.04
C ARG A 141 -7.75 -21.19 -32.44
N ARG A 142 -7.67 -21.47 -33.75
CA ARG A 142 -7.36 -22.82 -34.31
C ARG A 142 -5.87 -23.09 -34.51
N GLN A 143 -5.02 -22.08 -34.22
CA GLN A 143 -3.58 -22.26 -34.34
C GLN A 143 -3.04 -22.99 -33.09
N ASN A 144 -1.84 -23.57 -33.27
CA ASN A 144 -1.10 -24.15 -32.16
C ASN A 144 -0.23 -23.06 -31.49
N PHE A 145 -0.44 -22.81 -30.20
CA PHE A 145 0.32 -21.84 -29.41
C PHE A 145 1.26 -22.48 -28.38
N SER A 146 1.35 -23.81 -28.33
CA SER A 146 2.16 -24.58 -27.36
C SER A 146 3.65 -24.20 -27.34
N ASN A 147 4.14 -23.52 -28.35
CA ASN A 147 5.52 -23.03 -28.49
C ASN A 147 5.57 -21.54 -28.87
N LYS A 148 4.62 -20.74 -28.35
CA LYS A 148 4.52 -19.31 -28.65
C LYS A 148 4.13 -18.53 -27.38
N ILE A 149 4.40 -17.24 -27.42
CA ILE A 149 3.88 -16.26 -26.47
C ILE A 149 2.76 -15.47 -27.14
N ILE A 150 1.61 -15.37 -26.50
CA ILE A 150 0.53 -14.49 -26.96
C ILE A 150 0.68 -13.13 -26.26
N ILE A 151 0.74 -12.08 -27.05
CA ILE A 151 0.71 -10.70 -26.55
C ILE A 151 -0.72 -10.20 -26.64
N VAL A 152 -1.32 -9.91 -25.51
CA VAL A 152 -2.68 -9.35 -25.41
C VAL A 152 -2.58 -7.84 -25.30
N ASN A 153 -3.14 -7.16 -26.29
CA ASN A 153 -3.18 -5.70 -26.37
C ASN A 153 -4.61 -5.21 -26.27
N ASP A 154 -5.13 -5.14 -25.04
CA ASP A 154 -6.41 -4.52 -24.73
C ASP A 154 -6.23 -3.01 -24.59
N THR A 155 -6.95 -2.23 -25.41
CA THR A 155 -6.93 -0.76 -25.36
C THR A 155 -8.06 -0.18 -24.52
N GLY A 156 -8.65 -0.99 -23.63
CA GLY A 156 -9.68 -0.58 -22.67
C GLY A 156 -11.10 -1.04 -23.02
N LYS A 157 -11.26 -1.93 -24.04
CA LYS A 157 -12.58 -2.48 -24.39
C LYS A 157 -12.98 -3.66 -23.52
N GLN A 158 -12.04 -4.28 -22.81
CA GLN A 158 -12.24 -5.38 -21.86
C GLN A 158 -13.20 -6.47 -22.41
N THR A 159 -12.97 -6.90 -23.67
CA THR A 159 -13.81 -7.92 -24.26
C THR A 159 -13.60 -9.27 -23.61
N THR A 160 -14.66 -10.07 -23.48
CA THR A 160 -14.59 -11.43 -22.93
C THR A 160 -13.52 -12.27 -23.60
N GLU A 161 -13.36 -12.13 -24.90
CA GLU A 161 -12.39 -12.87 -25.70
C GLU A 161 -10.94 -12.54 -25.34
N LEU A 162 -10.61 -11.26 -25.09
CA LEU A 162 -9.27 -10.86 -24.64
C LEU A 162 -9.03 -11.33 -23.21
N TYR A 163 -10.06 -11.24 -22.36
CA TYR A 163 -9.99 -11.72 -21.00
C TYR A 163 -9.73 -13.24 -20.93
N ASP A 164 -10.41 -14.03 -21.78
CA ASP A 164 -10.16 -15.48 -21.91
C ASP A 164 -8.71 -15.78 -22.33
N LEU A 165 -8.12 -14.94 -23.19
CA LEU A 165 -6.70 -15.08 -23.56
C LEU A 165 -5.75 -14.82 -22.42
N LEU A 166 -6.04 -13.85 -21.55
CA LEU A 166 -5.27 -13.60 -20.31
C LEU A 166 -5.27 -14.84 -19.40
N GLY A 167 -6.37 -15.58 -19.36
CA GLY A 167 -6.48 -16.89 -18.72
C GLY A 167 -5.73 -18.02 -19.41
N ASN A 168 -4.96 -17.71 -20.47
CA ASN A 168 -4.23 -18.69 -21.31
C ASN A 168 -5.10 -19.83 -21.86
N SER A 169 -6.31 -19.51 -22.30
CA SER A 169 -7.29 -20.48 -22.83
C SER A 169 -6.80 -21.25 -24.09
N LEU A 170 -5.71 -20.79 -24.71
CA LEU A 170 -5.10 -21.41 -25.88
C LEU A 170 -3.81 -22.19 -25.60
N ASN A 171 -3.46 -22.38 -24.32
CA ASN A 171 -2.27 -23.11 -23.87
C ASN A 171 -0.95 -22.61 -24.50
N ALA A 172 -0.77 -21.29 -24.55
CA ALA A 172 0.49 -20.68 -24.92
C ALA A 172 1.56 -20.90 -23.83
N LYS A 173 2.84 -20.76 -24.19
CA LYS A 173 3.94 -20.88 -23.23
C LYS A 173 3.90 -19.79 -22.16
N ALA A 174 3.56 -18.58 -22.58
CA ALA A 174 3.28 -17.47 -21.68
C ALA A 174 2.31 -16.48 -22.32
N ILE A 175 1.76 -15.62 -21.50
CA ILE A 175 0.96 -14.47 -21.93
C ILE A 175 1.70 -13.20 -21.55
N ILE A 176 1.73 -12.22 -22.44
CA ILE A 176 2.12 -10.84 -22.15
C ILE A 176 0.87 -9.98 -22.19
N SER A 177 0.55 -9.32 -21.12
CA SER A 177 -0.53 -8.32 -21.04
C SER A 177 0.05 -6.92 -21.13
N LEU A 178 -0.37 -6.12 -22.12
CA LEU A 178 0.13 -4.74 -22.28
C LEU A 178 -0.66 -3.79 -21.40
N GLN A 179 0.00 -3.14 -20.45
CA GLN A 179 -0.57 -2.24 -19.47
C GLN A 179 -0.12 -0.79 -19.66
N ASN A 180 -0.92 0.17 -19.21
CA ASN A 180 -0.52 1.58 -19.14
C ASN A 180 0.23 1.90 -17.84
N LYS A 181 -0.08 1.19 -16.76
CA LYS A 181 0.57 1.24 -15.44
C LYS A 181 0.73 -0.18 -14.93
N LEU A 182 1.84 -0.46 -14.27
CA LEU A 182 2.05 -1.71 -13.54
C LEU A 182 1.54 -1.55 -12.11
N THR A 183 0.82 -2.56 -11.62
CA THR A 183 0.33 -2.64 -10.24
C THR A 183 0.50 -4.07 -9.79
N TRP A 184 1.46 -4.30 -8.89
CA TRP A 184 1.79 -5.65 -8.44
C TRP A 184 0.96 -6.07 -7.23
N SER A 185 0.98 -7.34 -6.91
CA SER A 185 0.26 -7.98 -5.80
C SER A 185 1.01 -9.21 -5.32
N VAL A 186 0.53 -9.82 -4.25
CA VAL A 186 1.02 -11.09 -3.70
C VAL A 186 -0.05 -12.18 -3.83
N ALA A 187 0.35 -13.45 -3.95
CA ALA A 187 -0.58 -14.57 -4.08
C ALA A 187 -0.29 -15.67 -3.06
N GLN A 188 -1.34 -16.34 -2.59
CA GLN A 188 -1.25 -17.51 -1.72
C GLN A 188 -0.98 -18.83 -2.45
N LYS A 189 -0.90 -18.81 -3.78
CA LYS A 189 -0.72 -20.02 -4.61
C LYS A 189 0.07 -19.71 -5.87
N GLN A 190 0.74 -20.73 -6.40
CA GLN A 190 1.27 -20.71 -7.76
C GLN A 190 0.24 -21.24 -8.77
N ASN A 191 0.34 -20.75 -10.01
CA ASN A 191 -0.34 -21.31 -11.16
C ASN A 191 0.67 -22.12 -11.99
N ASP A 192 0.18 -22.91 -12.94
CA ASP A 192 0.98 -23.61 -13.96
C ASP A 192 1.29 -22.74 -15.20
N ARG A 193 0.89 -21.47 -15.20
CA ARG A 193 0.92 -20.55 -16.35
C ARG A 193 1.77 -19.34 -16.04
N SER A 194 2.54 -18.89 -17.03
CA SER A 194 3.32 -17.66 -16.95
C SER A 194 2.56 -16.50 -17.60
N LEU A 195 2.33 -15.45 -16.84
CA LEU A 195 1.75 -14.19 -17.28
C LEU A 195 2.68 -13.04 -16.86
N PHE A 196 2.95 -12.13 -17.78
CA PHE A 196 3.69 -10.91 -17.50
C PHE A 196 2.84 -9.71 -17.89
N GLU A 197 2.83 -8.69 -17.06
CA GLU A 197 2.31 -7.38 -17.43
C GLU A 197 3.48 -6.51 -17.87
N VAL A 198 3.37 -5.90 -19.04
CA VAL A 198 4.43 -5.11 -19.66
C VAL A 198 3.88 -3.73 -19.99
N VAL A 199 4.64 -2.69 -19.66
CA VAL A 199 4.30 -1.32 -20.05
C VAL A 199 4.23 -1.22 -21.55
N ARG A 200 3.09 -0.78 -22.07
CA ARG A 200 2.76 -0.74 -23.51
C ARG A 200 3.82 -0.03 -24.35
N THR A 201 4.46 1.01 -23.81
CA THR A 201 5.50 1.78 -24.50
C THR A 201 6.89 1.14 -24.46
N SER A 202 7.08 0.08 -23.67
CA SER A 202 8.37 -0.61 -23.55
C SER A 202 8.63 -1.60 -24.69
N ILE A 203 7.59 -2.02 -25.44
CA ILE A 203 7.71 -2.96 -26.54
C ILE A 203 6.92 -2.53 -27.78
N HIS A 204 7.45 -2.80 -28.97
CA HIS A 204 6.82 -2.51 -30.26
C HIS A 204 6.97 -3.69 -31.21
N ASP A 205 5.84 -4.31 -31.59
CA ASP A 205 5.75 -5.44 -32.54
C ASP A 205 6.88 -6.50 -32.37
N PRO A 206 7.06 -7.04 -31.14
CA PRO A 206 8.15 -7.94 -30.84
C PRO A 206 8.00 -9.25 -31.63
N LYS A 207 9.12 -9.83 -32.06
CA LYS A 207 9.13 -11.10 -32.78
C LYS A 207 9.45 -12.27 -31.87
N GLU A 208 10.25 -12.02 -30.87
CA GLU A 208 10.75 -13.03 -29.95
C GLU A 208 10.84 -12.48 -28.53
N ILE A 209 10.43 -13.28 -27.58
CA ILE A 209 10.58 -12.98 -26.15
C ILE A 209 11.25 -14.16 -25.45
N SER A 210 12.25 -13.87 -24.63
CA SER A 210 12.79 -14.83 -23.67
C SER A 210 12.62 -14.34 -22.25
N PHE A 211 12.39 -15.28 -21.35
CA PHE A 211 12.25 -15.00 -19.90
C PHE A 211 12.91 -16.10 -19.08
N ASP A 212 13.35 -15.72 -17.88
CA ASP A 212 13.83 -16.62 -16.85
C ASP A 212 13.35 -16.08 -15.49
N VAL A 213 12.41 -16.80 -14.89
CA VAL A 213 11.76 -16.45 -13.61
C VAL A 213 11.97 -17.58 -12.63
N GLU A 214 12.50 -17.26 -11.48
CA GLU A 214 12.61 -18.16 -10.34
C GLU A 214 11.59 -17.75 -9.28
N ALA A 215 10.58 -18.60 -9.10
CA ALA A 215 9.51 -18.41 -8.11
C ALA A 215 9.50 -19.58 -7.12
N GLU A 216 9.14 -19.31 -5.89
CA GLU A 216 9.04 -20.30 -4.83
C GLU A 216 7.72 -20.15 -4.10
N ILE A 217 6.97 -21.26 -4.01
CA ILE A 217 5.81 -21.31 -3.12
C ILE A 217 6.26 -21.75 -1.73
N LEU A 218 6.04 -20.90 -0.73
CA LEU A 218 6.24 -21.20 0.68
C LEU A 218 4.91 -21.68 1.23
N PRO A 219 4.74 -22.98 1.54
CA PRO A 219 3.43 -23.53 1.91
C PRO A 219 2.96 -23.09 3.30
N ALA A 220 3.87 -22.65 4.16
CA ALA A 220 3.60 -22.18 5.52
C ALA A 220 4.64 -21.13 5.93
N HIS A 221 4.65 -19.98 5.27
CA HIS A 221 5.46 -18.84 5.69
C HIS A 221 5.07 -18.42 7.10
N LYS A 222 6.06 -18.39 8.00
CA LYS A 222 5.85 -18.02 9.40
C LYS A 222 6.01 -16.52 9.56
N THR A 223 5.02 -15.89 10.15
CA THR A 223 5.00 -14.44 10.38
C THR A 223 4.29 -14.10 11.70
N GLN A 224 4.06 -12.82 11.98
CA GLN A 224 3.46 -12.35 13.22
C GLN A 224 2.77 -10.99 13.07
N ASN A 225 1.67 -10.79 13.80
CA ASN A 225 1.22 -9.45 14.15
C ASN A 225 2.06 -8.91 15.30
N VAL A 226 2.28 -7.60 15.36
CA VAL A 226 3.01 -6.94 16.44
C VAL A 226 2.01 -6.15 17.29
N ILE A 227 1.88 -6.49 18.59
CA ILE A 227 0.79 -6.01 19.44
C ILE A 227 1.34 -5.51 20.78
N GLY A 228 1.08 -4.24 21.06
CA GLY A 228 1.40 -3.63 22.35
C GLY A 228 0.22 -2.80 22.88
N TYR A 229 0.21 -2.48 24.17
CA TYR A 229 -0.84 -1.66 24.75
C TYR A 229 -0.36 -0.77 25.88
N VAL A 230 -1.08 0.33 26.08
CA VAL A 230 -1.04 1.19 27.27
C VAL A 230 -2.27 0.84 28.09
N GLN A 231 -2.07 0.44 29.36
CA GLN A 231 -3.17 0.08 30.24
C GLN A 231 -3.91 1.34 30.71
N GLY A 232 -5.23 1.33 30.62
CA GLY A 232 -6.07 2.42 31.09
C GLY A 232 -6.08 2.56 32.62
N SER A 233 -6.20 3.79 33.11
CA SER A 233 -6.22 4.11 34.52
C SER A 233 -7.56 3.79 35.23
N GLU A 234 -8.68 3.90 34.48
CA GLU A 234 -10.03 3.72 35.03
C GLU A 234 -10.71 2.43 34.50
N TYR A 235 -10.53 2.15 33.22
CA TYR A 235 -11.19 1.03 32.54
C TYR A 235 -10.16 0.11 31.84
N PRO A 236 -9.33 -0.61 32.62
CA PRO A 236 -8.21 -1.39 32.05
C PRO A 236 -8.64 -2.57 31.16
N ASP A 237 -9.88 -3.05 31.32
CA ASP A 237 -10.45 -4.18 30.55
C ASP A 237 -11.35 -3.75 29.38
N SER A 238 -11.40 -2.47 29.06
CA SER A 238 -12.08 -1.89 27.91
C SER A 238 -11.08 -1.20 26.99
N PHE A 239 -11.21 -1.42 25.69
CA PHE A 239 -10.14 -1.11 24.75
C PHE A 239 -10.56 -0.16 23.64
N ILE A 240 -9.71 0.82 23.33
CA ILE A 240 -9.67 1.53 22.06
C ILE A 240 -8.50 0.93 21.27
N VAL A 241 -8.71 0.61 20.00
CA VAL A 241 -7.72 -0.09 19.17
C VAL A 241 -7.33 0.76 17.98
N TYR A 242 -6.02 0.98 17.80
CA TYR A 242 -5.44 1.57 16.61
C TYR A 242 -4.69 0.49 15.84
N THR A 243 -4.91 0.43 14.52
CA THR A 243 -4.26 -0.58 13.66
C THR A 243 -3.67 0.02 12.41
N ALA A 244 -2.62 -0.62 11.90
CA ALA A 244 -2.06 -0.44 10.56
C ALA A 244 -1.43 -1.75 10.14
N HIS A 245 -1.32 -2.05 8.83
CA HIS A 245 -0.49 -3.18 8.40
C HIS A 245 0.94 -2.71 8.13
N TYR A 246 1.90 -3.61 8.37
CA TYR A 246 3.31 -3.29 8.18
C TYR A 246 3.94 -4.05 7.03
N ASP A 247 3.34 -5.16 6.60
CA ASP A 247 3.77 -5.86 5.40
C ASP A 247 3.53 -5.04 4.14
N HIS A 248 4.27 -5.35 3.09
CA HIS A 248 4.02 -4.85 1.76
C HIS A 248 4.46 -5.90 0.74
N LEU A 249 4.51 -5.55 -0.54
CA LEU A 249 4.64 -6.51 -1.63
C LEU A 249 5.97 -7.27 -1.67
N GLY A 250 7.03 -6.76 -1.03
CA GLY A 250 8.32 -7.43 -0.97
C GLY A 250 9.19 -7.19 -2.19
N GLN A 251 9.83 -8.26 -2.66
CA GLN A 251 10.77 -8.23 -3.78
C GLN A 251 10.29 -9.08 -4.94
N MET A 252 10.63 -8.63 -6.15
CA MET A 252 10.50 -9.36 -7.40
C MET A 252 11.90 -9.56 -8.01
N GLY A 253 12.48 -10.74 -7.78
CA GLY A 253 13.89 -11.02 -8.03
C GLY A 253 14.81 -10.39 -6.98
N ASP A 254 16.11 -10.45 -7.24
CA ASP A 254 17.16 -10.01 -6.31
C ASP A 254 17.39 -8.48 -6.30
N LYS A 255 16.88 -7.76 -7.30
CA LYS A 255 17.19 -6.34 -7.52
C LYS A 255 16.02 -5.37 -7.40
N THR A 256 14.78 -5.87 -7.43
CA THR A 256 13.60 -5.02 -7.44
C THR A 256 12.80 -5.22 -6.19
N TYR A 257 12.64 -4.16 -5.38
CA TYR A 257 11.77 -4.15 -4.23
C TYR A 257 10.69 -3.08 -4.36
N PHE A 258 9.59 -3.30 -3.69
CA PHE A 258 8.44 -2.38 -3.62
C PHE A 258 8.50 -1.66 -2.28
N PRO A 259 8.82 -0.36 -2.24
CA PRO A 259 9.12 0.32 -0.97
C PRO A 259 7.92 0.48 -0.05
N GLY A 260 6.73 0.77 -0.61
CA GLY A 260 5.50 0.94 0.17
C GLY A 260 5.60 2.05 1.22
N ALA A 261 6.01 3.25 0.81
CA ALA A 261 6.18 4.37 1.73
C ALA A 261 4.83 4.91 2.22
N ASN A 262 3.89 5.10 1.29
CA ASN A 262 2.53 5.47 1.64
C ASN A 262 1.71 4.24 2.05
N ASP A 263 1.90 3.14 1.36
CA ASP A 263 1.25 1.84 1.59
C ASP A 263 2.24 0.82 2.19
N ASN A 264 2.30 0.55 3.52
CA ASN A 264 1.64 1.32 4.54
C ASN A 264 2.64 1.73 5.64
N ALA A 265 3.89 2.12 5.22
CA ALA A 265 4.83 2.69 6.20
C ALA A 265 4.28 3.97 6.84
N SER A 266 3.45 4.74 6.10
CA SER A 266 2.81 5.95 6.62
C SER A 266 1.79 5.66 7.72
N GLY A 267 0.99 4.61 7.59
CA GLY A 267 0.07 4.17 8.65
C GLY A 267 0.81 3.63 9.87
N CYS A 268 1.90 2.87 9.65
CA CYS A 268 2.78 2.45 10.73
C CYS A 268 3.41 3.66 11.46
N ALA A 269 3.78 4.71 10.72
CA ALA A 269 4.30 5.94 11.31
C ALA A 269 3.25 6.63 12.18
N MET A 270 1.98 6.65 11.76
CA MET A 270 0.88 7.18 12.57
C MET A 270 0.66 6.33 13.82
N LEU A 271 0.64 5.00 13.67
CA LEU A 271 0.49 4.05 14.78
C LEU A 271 1.57 4.25 15.84
N LEU A 272 2.85 4.39 15.45
CA LEU A 272 3.96 4.60 16.38
C LEU A 272 3.94 5.99 17.03
N ASN A 273 3.52 7.05 16.32
CA ASN A 273 3.33 8.37 16.91
C ASN A 273 2.22 8.36 17.98
N LEU A 274 1.09 7.69 17.72
CA LEU A 274 0.02 7.50 18.70
C LEU A 274 0.48 6.65 19.89
N ALA A 275 1.23 5.58 19.65
CA ALA A 275 1.80 4.76 20.73
C ALA A 275 2.72 5.56 21.65
N LYS A 276 3.60 6.38 21.08
CA LYS A 276 4.48 7.29 21.82
C LYS A 276 3.68 8.34 22.59
N TYR A 277 2.63 8.91 22.02
CA TYR A 277 1.78 9.93 22.65
C TYR A 277 1.07 9.38 23.87
N TYR A 278 0.33 8.28 23.74
CA TYR A 278 -0.43 7.70 24.85
C TYR A 278 0.43 6.98 25.91
N SER A 279 1.69 6.66 25.61
CA SER A 279 2.63 6.13 26.61
C SER A 279 3.22 7.21 27.51
N SER A 280 3.07 8.49 27.16
CA SER A 280 3.56 9.58 28.01
C SER A 280 2.65 9.81 29.22
N PRO A 281 3.20 10.20 30.38
CA PRO A 281 2.39 10.46 31.58
C PRO A 281 1.32 11.54 31.41
N GLU A 282 1.59 12.54 30.55
CA GLU A 282 0.69 13.66 30.27
C GLU A 282 -0.55 13.25 29.47
N HIS A 283 -0.47 12.13 28.74
CA HIS A 283 -1.54 11.65 27.88
C HIS A 283 -2.01 10.23 28.24
N HIS A 284 -1.82 9.87 29.51
CA HIS A 284 -2.17 8.53 29.98
C HIS A 284 -3.70 8.30 29.90
N PRO A 285 -4.16 7.23 29.22
CA PRO A 285 -5.57 7.05 28.88
C PRO A 285 -6.40 6.50 30.03
N ASN A 286 -7.74 6.79 30.04
CA ASN A 286 -8.70 6.19 30.96
C ASN A 286 -9.04 4.74 30.58
N TYR A 287 -9.27 4.47 29.27
CA TYR A 287 -9.43 3.14 28.69
C TYR A 287 -8.11 2.63 28.18
N SER A 288 -7.88 1.32 28.24
CA SER A 288 -6.69 0.76 27.63
C SER A 288 -6.64 1.02 26.11
N ILE A 289 -5.47 1.38 25.60
CA ILE A 289 -5.27 1.59 24.17
C ILE A 289 -4.35 0.49 23.63
N VAL A 290 -4.83 -0.25 22.63
CA VAL A 290 -4.09 -1.33 21.97
C VAL A 290 -3.62 -0.85 20.60
N PHE A 291 -2.36 -1.10 20.29
CA PHE A 291 -1.73 -0.84 19.00
C PHE A 291 -1.42 -2.17 18.34
N ILE A 292 -1.96 -2.37 17.14
CA ILE A 292 -1.73 -3.60 16.37
C ILE A 292 -1.15 -3.25 15.02
N ALA A 293 0.05 -3.71 14.74
CA ALA A 293 0.61 -3.71 13.41
C ALA A 293 0.41 -5.11 12.80
N PHE A 294 -0.47 -5.21 11.80
CA PHE A 294 -0.81 -6.47 11.14
C PHE A 294 0.21 -6.85 10.08
N CYS A 295 0.35 -8.17 9.84
CA CYS A 295 1.04 -8.74 8.70
C CYS A 295 0.08 -9.56 7.85
N GLY A 296 0.34 -9.65 6.54
CA GLY A 296 -0.49 -10.42 5.63
C GLY A 296 -1.76 -9.69 5.19
N GLU A 297 -1.79 -8.37 5.27
CA GLU A 297 -2.84 -7.54 4.67
C GLU A 297 -2.83 -7.71 3.16
N GLU A 298 -1.67 -7.57 2.54
CA GLU A 298 -1.41 -7.65 1.10
C GLU A 298 -1.68 -9.03 0.48
N VAL A 299 -1.79 -10.04 1.33
CA VAL A 299 -2.12 -11.43 0.93
C VAL A 299 -3.60 -11.75 1.17
N GLY A 300 -4.39 -10.77 1.57
CA GLY A 300 -5.84 -10.86 1.77
C GLY A 300 -6.27 -10.78 3.23
N LEU A 301 -5.75 -9.80 3.98
CA LEU A 301 -6.15 -9.44 5.35
C LEU A 301 -5.92 -10.60 6.35
N LEU A 302 -4.86 -11.41 6.15
CA LEU A 302 -4.70 -12.67 6.89
C LEU A 302 -4.39 -12.44 8.37
N GLY A 303 -3.61 -11.39 8.70
CA GLY A 303 -3.25 -11.08 10.08
C GLY A 303 -4.42 -10.59 10.92
N SER A 304 -5.25 -9.72 10.39
CA SER A 304 -6.45 -9.23 11.06
C SER A 304 -7.52 -10.32 11.19
N ASN A 305 -7.67 -11.17 10.16
CA ASN A 305 -8.54 -12.34 10.25
C ASN A 305 -8.08 -13.29 11.37
N TYR A 306 -6.77 -13.61 11.39
CA TYR A 306 -6.20 -14.48 12.42
C TYR A 306 -6.40 -13.92 13.83
N TYR A 307 -6.18 -12.60 14.01
CA TYR A 307 -6.45 -11.95 15.29
C TYR A 307 -7.93 -12.06 15.71
N CYS A 308 -8.86 -11.83 14.78
CA CYS A 308 -10.30 -11.94 15.06
C CYS A 308 -10.75 -13.36 15.42
N GLU A 309 -10.01 -14.39 15.00
CA GLU A 309 -10.26 -15.78 15.38
C GLU A 309 -9.55 -16.18 16.67
N HIS A 310 -8.42 -15.52 17.02
CA HIS A 310 -7.58 -15.81 18.17
C HIS A 310 -7.28 -14.53 18.98
N PRO A 311 -8.29 -13.79 19.45
CA PRO A 311 -8.09 -12.51 20.09
C PRO A 311 -7.46 -12.66 21.49
N PHE A 312 -6.62 -11.71 21.90
CA PHE A 312 -6.01 -11.70 23.24
C PHE A 312 -6.98 -11.27 24.35
N PHE A 313 -8.10 -10.66 23.99
CA PHE A 313 -9.17 -10.27 24.89
C PHE A 313 -10.52 -10.33 24.16
N PRO A 314 -11.66 -10.38 24.88
CA PRO A 314 -12.97 -10.50 24.22
C PRO A 314 -13.24 -9.32 23.28
N MET A 315 -13.62 -9.59 22.05
CA MET A 315 -13.91 -8.59 21.00
C MET A 315 -14.98 -7.57 21.45
N LYS A 316 -15.95 -7.98 22.28
CA LYS A 316 -16.98 -7.11 22.86
C LYS A 316 -16.43 -6.00 23.78
N ASN A 317 -15.19 -6.15 24.26
CA ASN A 317 -14.52 -5.17 25.09
C ASN A 317 -13.88 -4.06 24.25
N ILE A 318 -13.86 -4.17 22.92
CA ILE A 318 -13.40 -3.10 22.01
C ILE A 318 -14.52 -2.08 21.86
N ARG A 319 -14.30 -0.87 22.38
CA ARG A 319 -15.21 0.26 22.25
C ARG A 319 -15.23 0.81 20.83
N PHE A 320 -14.05 0.96 20.25
CA PHE A 320 -13.85 1.46 18.89
C PHE A 320 -12.50 0.98 18.35
N LEU A 321 -12.44 0.73 17.05
CA LEU A 321 -11.21 0.46 16.31
C LEU A 321 -11.07 1.45 15.15
N LEU A 322 -9.89 2.08 15.05
CA LEU A 322 -9.49 2.88 13.90
C LEU A 322 -8.32 2.21 13.19
N ASN A 323 -8.56 1.74 11.99
CA ASN A 323 -7.53 1.25 11.08
C ASN A 323 -7.00 2.40 10.23
N MET A 324 -5.69 2.52 10.11
CA MET A 324 -4.99 3.60 9.42
C MET A 324 -4.13 3.01 8.31
N ASP A 325 -4.46 3.41 7.08
CA ASP A 325 -3.79 2.89 5.90
C ASP A 325 -3.72 4.00 4.86
N ILE A 326 -2.53 4.21 4.25
CA ILE A 326 -2.27 5.32 3.33
C ILE A 326 -2.45 6.67 4.03
N MET A 327 -1.57 7.00 4.98
CA MET A 327 -1.64 8.21 5.82
C MET A 327 -0.66 9.32 5.43
N GLY A 328 0.06 9.17 4.31
CA GLY A 328 1.19 10.05 3.98
C GLY A 328 0.87 11.29 3.14
N THR A 329 -0.40 11.49 2.74
CA THR A 329 -0.86 12.64 1.94
C THR A 329 -1.93 13.43 2.69
N GLY A 330 -3.03 13.86 2.05
CA GLY A 330 -4.17 14.47 2.73
C GLY A 330 -4.56 15.85 2.21
N GLU A 331 -3.94 16.34 1.14
CA GLU A 331 -4.24 17.65 0.55
C GLU A 331 -5.72 17.79 0.12
N GLU A 332 -6.38 16.67 -0.13
CA GLU A 332 -7.82 16.62 -0.42
C GLU A 332 -8.66 16.13 0.78
N GLY A 333 -8.03 15.93 1.94
CA GLY A 333 -8.65 15.42 3.15
C GLY A 333 -8.53 13.90 3.31
N ILE A 334 -9.50 13.30 4.02
CA ILE A 334 -9.57 11.86 4.30
C ILE A 334 -10.90 11.25 3.87
N THR A 335 -10.89 9.92 3.71
CA THR A 335 -12.11 9.11 3.60
C THR A 335 -12.18 8.13 4.77
N VAL A 336 -13.39 7.97 5.34
CA VAL A 336 -13.67 7.05 6.45
C VAL A 336 -14.61 5.95 5.97
N VAL A 337 -14.07 4.75 5.76
CA VAL A 337 -14.82 3.53 5.43
C VAL A 337 -15.56 3.05 6.68
N ASN A 338 -16.74 2.47 6.52
CA ASN A 338 -17.71 2.16 7.56
C ASN A 338 -18.29 3.39 8.28
N GLY A 339 -17.96 4.61 7.86
CA GLY A 339 -18.55 5.83 8.43
C GLY A 339 -20.08 5.86 8.38
N THR A 340 -20.69 5.25 7.34
CA THR A 340 -22.15 5.12 7.27
C THR A 340 -22.73 4.13 8.26
N LEU A 341 -21.96 3.13 8.70
CA LEU A 341 -22.38 2.15 9.71
C LEU A 341 -22.24 2.72 11.13
N PHE A 342 -21.16 3.49 11.37
CA PHE A 342 -20.83 4.09 12.65
C PHE A 342 -20.96 5.62 12.58
N LYS A 343 -22.16 6.05 12.21
CA LYS A 343 -22.49 7.46 11.89
C LYS A 343 -22.20 8.41 13.04
N LYS A 344 -22.43 7.99 14.29
CA LYS A 344 -22.18 8.80 15.48
C LYS A 344 -20.70 9.16 15.62
N GLU A 345 -19.83 8.17 15.49
CA GLU A 345 -18.38 8.33 15.59
C GLU A 345 -17.84 9.12 14.38
N PHE A 346 -18.37 8.86 13.18
CA PHE A 346 -18.03 9.63 11.99
C PHE A 346 -18.42 11.11 12.13
N ASP A 347 -19.63 11.40 12.59
CA ASP A 347 -20.11 12.78 12.75
C ASP A 347 -19.25 13.53 13.79
N LYS A 348 -18.84 12.85 14.86
CA LYS A 348 -17.95 13.45 15.86
C LYS A 348 -16.58 13.75 15.31
N LEU A 349 -15.97 12.83 14.56
CA LEU A 349 -14.69 13.08 13.88
C LEU A 349 -14.79 14.29 12.94
N LYS A 350 -15.87 14.38 12.17
CA LYS A 350 -16.13 15.51 11.26
C LYS A 350 -16.36 16.83 12.03
N GLU A 351 -17.07 16.78 13.14
CA GLU A 351 -17.28 17.95 14.03
C GLU A 351 -15.93 18.47 14.55
N ILE A 352 -15.07 17.59 15.08
CA ILE A 352 -13.73 17.95 15.58
C ILE A 352 -12.91 18.60 14.47
N ASN A 353 -12.93 18.01 13.26
CA ASN A 353 -12.23 18.60 12.12
C ASN A 353 -12.77 20.00 11.77
N THR A 354 -14.09 20.18 11.81
CA THR A 354 -14.73 21.47 11.48
C THR A 354 -14.39 22.54 12.51
N GLN A 355 -14.35 22.19 13.79
CA GLN A 355 -14.03 23.11 14.89
C GLN A 355 -12.58 23.58 14.85
N ASN A 356 -11.64 22.70 14.49
CA ASN A 356 -10.20 22.95 14.55
C ASN A 356 -9.56 23.23 13.18
N ASN A 357 -10.29 22.95 12.08
CA ASN A 357 -9.82 23.13 10.71
C ASN A 357 -8.48 22.41 10.43
N TYR A 358 -8.36 21.16 10.91
CA TYR A 358 -7.13 20.37 10.76
C TYR A 358 -6.83 20.00 9.32
N ILE A 359 -7.84 19.47 8.61
CA ILE A 359 -7.72 19.01 7.22
C ILE A 359 -8.89 19.50 6.37
N LYS A 360 -8.71 19.50 5.06
CA LYS A 360 -9.63 20.08 4.09
C LYS A 360 -11.05 19.49 4.12
N ASP A 361 -11.16 18.16 4.21
CA ASP A 361 -12.46 17.46 4.16
C ASP A 361 -12.39 16.10 4.86
N VAL A 362 -13.53 15.65 5.39
CA VAL A 362 -13.74 14.31 5.95
C VAL A 362 -14.90 13.66 5.22
N LYS A 363 -14.58 12.76 4.26
CA LYS A 363 -15.56 12.07 3.41
C LYS A 363 -16.03 10.78 4.06
N ILE A 364 -17.32 10.54 3.96
CA ILE A 364 -17.95 9.31 4.44
C ILE A 364 -18.01 8.25 3.34
N ARG A 365 -17.71 7.00 3.70
CA ARG A 365 -17.86 5.84 2.83
C ARG A 365 -18.61 4.72 3.54
N GLY A 366 -19.32 3.89 2.76
CA GLY A 366 -20.02 2.70 3.25
C GLY A 366 -19.06 1.53 3.51
N LYS A 367 -19.66 0.38 3.83
CA LYS A 367 -18.95 -0.87 4.10
C LYS A 367 -18.10 -1.31 2.90
N ALA A 368 -16.86 -1.71 3.17
CA ALA A 368 -15.96 -2.30 2.18
C ALA A 368 -14.98 -3.27 2.87
N ALA A 369 -14.64 -4.38 2.18
CA ALA A 369 -13.66 -5.36 2.62
C ALA A 369 -12.30 -5.04 1.97
N ASN A 370 -11.71 -3.89 2.32
CA ASN A 370 -10.54 -3.34 1.63
C ASN A 370 -9.41 -2.88 2.55
N SER A 371 -9.42 -3.26 3.82
CA SER A 371 -8.32 -3.18 4.79
C SER A 371 -8.71 -3.87 6.11
N ASP A 372 -7.83 -3.93 7.09
CA ASP A 372 -7.87 -4.76 8.30
C ASP A 372 -9.04 -4.51 9.27
N HIS A 373 -9.77 -3.40 9.15
CA HIS A 373 -10.99 -3.13 9.92
C HIS A 373 -12.12 -4.12 9.62
N TYR A 374 -12.05 -4.80 8.45
CA TYR A 374 -13.17 -5.57 7.92
C TYR A 374 -13.61 -6.71 8.84
N PHE A 375 -12.70 -7.61 9.23
CA PHE A 375 -13.06 -8.76 10.07
C PHE A 375 -13.52 -8.36 11.46
N PHE A 376 -13.00 -7.26 12.03
CA PHE A 376 -13.50 -6.71 13.29
C PHE A 376 -14.95 -6.24 13.15
N SER A 377 -15.27 -5.54 12.08
CA SER A 377 -16.65 -5.08 11.80
C SER A 377 -17.60 -6.27 11.61
N GLU A 378 -17.17 -7.36 10.94
CA GLU A 378 -17.96 -8.59 10.80
C GLU A 378 -18.20 -9.31 12.13
N LYS A 379 -17.33 -9.15 13.12
CA LYS A 379 -17.50 -9.66 14.49
C LYS A 379 -18.28 -8.69 15.41
N GLY A 380 -18.83 -7.60 14.85
CA GLY A 380 -19.68 -6.63 15.59
C GLY A 380 -18.89 -5.54 16.33
N VAL A 381 -17.60 -5.41 16.10
CA VAL A 381 -16.80 -4.28 16.62
C VAL A 381 -17.10 -3.02 15.81
N ARG A 382 -17.23 -1.88 16.50
CA ARG A 382 -17.26 -0.56 15.84
C ARG A 382 -15.89 -0.25 15.25
N ALA A 383 -15.68 -0.62 13.99
CA ALA A 383 -14.40 -0.53 13.30
C ALA A 383 -14.52 0.32 12.03
N CYS A 384 -13.76 1.41 11.99
CA CYS A 384 -13.61 2.26 10.81
C CYS A 384 -12.21 2.14 10.23
N PHE A 385 -12.09 2.41 8.94
CA PHE A 385 -10.83 2.54 8.24
C PHE A 385 -10.69 3.95 7.67
N MET A 386 -9.57 4.59 7.94
CA MET A 386 -9.22 5.94 7.50
C MET A 386 -8.06 5.89 6.52
N TYR A 387 -8.20 6.58 5.39
CA TYR A 387 -7.12 6.82 4.44
C TYR A 387 -7.15 8.26 3.91
N THR A 388 -5.98 8.76 3.52
CA THR A 388 -5.81 10.11 2.98
C THR A 388 -6.13 10.19 1.49
N MET A 389 -6.44 11.39 1.01
CA MET A 389 -6.72 11.68 -0.39
C MET A 389 -5.82 12.79 -0.91
N GLY A 390 -5.53 12.72 -2.22
CA GLY A 390 -4.62 13.66 -2.88
C GLY A 390 -3.17 13.19 -2.88
N GLY A 391 -2.26 14.07 -3.33
CA GLY A 391 -0.83 13.81 -3.35
C GLY A 391 -0.37 12.84 -4.43
N ILE A 392 0.48 11.88 -4.07
CA ILE A 392 1.10 10.93 -5.00
C ILE A 392 0.09 9.90 -5.53
N LYS A 393 0.36 9.40 -6.75
CA LYS A 393 -0.43 8.34 -7.40
C LYS A 393 0.29 6.98 -7.40
N ALA A 394 1.46 6.91 -6.77
CA ALA A 394 2.19 5.65 -6.60
C ALA A 394 1.38 4.74 -5.66
N TYR A 395 1.18 3.52 -6.09
CA TYR A 395 0.44 2.49 -5.37
C TYR A 395 0.77 1.13 -5.97
N HIS A 396 1.22 0.19 -5.15
CA HIS A 396 1.63 -1.15 -5.55
C HIS A 396 2.65 -1.15 -6.71
N ASP A 397 3.53 -0.16 -6.72
CA ASP A 397 4.59 0.02 -7.71
C ASP A 397 5.91 0.46 -7.03
N ILE A 398 7.00 0.45 -7.79
CA ILE A 398 8.33 0.81 -7.28
C ILE A 398 8.51 2.32 -7.02
N TYR A 399 7.48 3.14 -7.24
CA TYR A 399 7.50 4.59 -7.12
C TYR A 399 6.85 5.09 -5.82
N ASP A 400 6.24 4.20 -5.02
CA ASP A 400 5.77 4.53 -3.66
C ASP A 400 6.97 4.58 -2.70
N ARG A 401 7.72 5.69 -2.77
CA ARG A 401 9.01 5.91 -2.13
C ARG A 401 8.95 6.95 -1.05
N ALA A 402 9.83 6.79 -0.03
CA ALA A 402 9.95 7.75 1.06
C ALA A 402 10.28 9.17 0.57
N GLU A 403 11.17 9.29 -0.42
CA GLU A 403 11.64 10.59 -0.94
C GLU A 403 10.52 11.38 -1.64
N THR A 404 9.53 10.70 -2.20
CA THR A 404 8.41 11.31 -2.91
C THR A 404 7.16 11.46 -2.06
N LEU A 405 7.12 10.86 -0.86
CA LEU A 405 5.98 10.95 0.04
C LEU A 405 6.04 12.25 0.86
N PRO A 406 5.07 13.18 0.72
CA PRO A 406 5.19 14.52 1.26
C PRO A 406 4.99 14.61 2.79
N LEU A 407 4.09 13.81 3.38
CA LEU A 407 3.64 13.88 4.77
C LEU A 407 3.10 15.27 5.19
N ASN A 408 2.52 16.04 4.25
CA ASN A 408 2.15 17.45 4.48
C ASN A 408 1.09 17.60 5.56
N GLU A 409 0.07 16.74 5.57
CA GLU A 409 -1.04 16.82 6.52
C GLU A 409 -0.87 15.90 7.74
N PHE A 410 0.28 15.24 7.85
CA PHE A 410 0.50 14.20 8.86
C PHE A 410 0.33 14.70 10.29
N GLU A 411 0.86 15.90 10.64
CA GLU A 411 0.70 16.49 11.96
C GLU A 411 -0.75 16.92 12.25
N ASN A 412 -1.45 17.41 11.24
CA ASN A 412 -2.86 17.78 11.35
C ASN A 412 -3.74 16.54 11.53
N LEU A 413 -3.45 15.47 10.79
CA LEU A 413 -4.11 14.17 10.96
C LEU A 413 -3.85 13.58 12.34
N PHE A 414 -2.62 13.67 12.84
CA PHE A 414 -2.28 13.22 14.17
C PHE A 414 -3.12 13.95 15.24
N LYS A 415 -3.24 15.28 15.16
CA LYS A 415 -4.08 16.08 16.08
C LYS A 415 -5.56 15.68 15.97
N LEU A 416 -6.08 15.51 14.74
CA LEU A 416 -7.46 15.06 14.53
C LEU A 416 -7.73 13.71 15.19
N ILE A 417 -6.79 12.75 15.05
CA ILE A 417 -6.93 11.41 15.61
C ILE A 417 -6.79 11.43 17.14
N THR A 418 -5.89 12.23 17.70
CA THR A 418 -5.75 12.36 19.16
C THR A 418 -6.96 13.01 19.79
N ASP A 419 -7.49 14.12 19.24
CA ASP A 419 -8.71 14.76 19.74
C ASP A 419 -9.94 13.84 19.63
N PHE A 420 -10.00 13.04 18.56
CA PHE A 420 -11.03 12.01 18.44
C PHE A 420 -10.83 10.87 19.43
N GLY A 421 -9.59 10.48 19.69
CA GLY A 421 -9.22 9.53 20.74
C GLY A 421 -9.66 10.02 22.14
N ASP A 422 -9.44 11.28 22.44
CA ASP A 422 -9.88 11.90 23.71
C ASP A 422 -11.41 11.85 23.86
N TYR A 423 -12.17 12.12 22.78
CA TYR A 423 -13.62 11.91 22.80
C TYR A 423 -14.00 10.46 23.11
N LEU A 424 -13.26 9.48 22.57
CA LEU A 424 -13.54 8.06 22.82
C LEU A 424 -13.20 7.63 24.26
N GLN A 425 -12.40 8.41 25.00
CA GLN A 425 -12.05 8.17 26.40
C GLN A 425 -13.17 8.54 27.40
N HIS A 426 -14.22 9.20 26.92
CA HIS A 426 -15.41 9.62 27.69
C HIS A 426 -16.68 8.94 27.14
#